data_be8e8c3ba9b27bcf53cfee8a8c6775e4
#
_entry.id   be8e8c3ba9b27bcf53cfee8a8c6775e4
#
_cell.length_a   1.000
_cell.length_b   1.000
_cell.length_c   1.000
_cell.angle_alpha   90.00
_cell.angle_beta   90.00
_cell.angle_gamma   90.00
#
_symmetry.space_group_name_H-M   'P 1'
#
loop_
_entity.id
_entity.type
_entity.pdbx_description
1 polymer ?
#
loop_
_entity_poly.entity_id
_entity_poly.type
_entity_poly.pdbx_seq_one_letter_code
_entity_poly.pdbx_strand_id
1 'polypeptide(L)'
;VMKNQTKIRSAKLQILFAVLILTLLAAVGWNVTVARAESGAERFDQQMQPILGSYLRIGDALSSDSLTGVRKNAESIVKLAAALDSASVSGEHAAHYKNVPANLEKAARTLSKAEGLEKARESFKKLSQPMAMWVSMSKPKDVDVVYCSMSKASWVQKHGKVRNPYHGAKMLECGEIVGGDSHQGHEH
;
A
#
# COMPACT_ATOMS: atom_id res chain seq x y z
N VAL A 1 7.96 -72.96 30.56
CA VAL A 1 6.94 -72.34 29.72
C VAL A 1 6.71 -70.86 30.09
N MET A 2 6.96 -70.46 31.33
CA MET A 2 6.68 -69.06 31.80
C MET A 2 7.71 -67.97 31.32
N LYS A 3 8.94 -68.30 30.99
CA LYS A 3 10.01 -67.40 30.60
C LYS A 3 9.84 -66.76 29.19
N ASN A 4 9.04 -67.38 28.31
CA ASN A 4 8.84 -66.91 26.94
C ASN A 4 7.71 -65.88 26.83
N GLN A 5 6.74 -65.84 27.76
CA GLN A 5 5.61 -64.92 27.74
C GLN A 5 6.01 -63.49 28.12
N THR A 6 6.98 -63.31 29.03
CA THR A 6 7.49 -62.00 29.44
C THR A 6 8.31 -61.32 28.34
N LYS A 7 9.08 -62.07 27.58
CA LYS A 7 9.90 -61.56 26.49
C LYS A 7 9.06 -61.04 25.30
N ILE A 8 7.93 -61.70 25.00
CA ILE A 8 7.01 -61.34 23.94
C ILE A 8 6.18 -60.07 24.33
N ARG A 9 5.82 -59.96 25.61
CA ARG A 9 5.13 -58.75 26.10
C ARG A 9 6.02 -57.51 26.08
N SER A 10 7.30 -57.64 26.41
CA SER A 10 8.28 -56.56 26.36
C SER A 10 8.53 -56.08 24.91
N ALA A 11 8.66 -57.00 23.95
CA ALA A 11 8.87 -56.68 22.55
C ALA A 11 7.63 -55.92 21.93
N LYS A 12 6.43 -56.40 22.25
CA LYS A 12 5.19 -55.71 21.78
C LYS A 12 5.03 -54.30 22.35
N LEU A 13 5.41 -54.11 23.61
CA LEU A 13 5.37 -52.77 24.25
C LEU A 13 6.39 -51.82 23.63
N GLN A 14 7.60 -52.30 23.31
CA GLN A 14 8.62 -51.48 22.64
C GLN A 14 8.22 -51.06 21.22
N ILE A 15 7.57 -51.96 20.47
CA ILE A 15 7.06 -51.66 19.12
C ILE A 15 5.92 -50.61 19.19
N LEU A 16 5.02 -50.73 20.17
CA LEU A 16 3.95 -49.75 20.37
C LEU A 16 4.50 -48.39 20.74
N PHE A 17 5.53 -48.28 21.58
CA PHE A 17 6.19 -47.01 21.89
C PHE A 17 6.94 -46.43 20.68
N ALA A 18 7.60 -47.23 19.88
CA ALA A 18 8.30 -46.79 18.67
C ALA A 18 7.31 -46.22 17.62
N VAL A 19 6.16 -46.89 17.44
CA VAL A 19 5.10 -46.40 16.52
C VAL A 19 4.48 -45.13 17.02
N LEU A 20 4.23 -44.99 18.34
CA LEU A 20 3.68 -43.79 18.94
C LEU A 20 4.61 -42.57 18.79
N ILE A 21 5.94 -42.78 18.97
CA ILE A 21 6.94 -41.73 18.77
C ILE A 21 7.04 -41.32 17.30
N LEU A 22 6.97 -42.29 16.38
CA LEU A 22 7.02 -42.01 14.94
C LEU A 22 5.79 -41.21 14.47
N THR A 23 4.62 -41.51 15.01
CA THR A 23 3.38 -40.74 14.69
C THR A 23 3.38 -39.35 15.31
N LEU A 24 3.95 -39.14 16.50
CA LEU A 24 4.13 -37.82 17.09
C LEU A 24 5.09 -36.93 16.30
N LEU A 25 6.19 -37.52 15.79
CA LEU A 25 7.15 -36.78 14.96
C LEU A 25 6.58 -36.41 13.58
N ALA A 26 5.68 -37.21 13.02
CA ALA A 26 4.98 -36.90 11.78
C ALA A 26 3.94 -35.75 11.96
N ALA A 27 3.35 -35.60 13.14
CA ALA A 27 2.38 -34.56 13.43
C ALA A 27 3.03 -33.16 13.67
N VAL A 28 4.29 -33.12 14.11
CA VAL A 28 5.03 -31.86 14.32
C VAL A 28 5.65 -31.31 13.03
N GLY A 29 5.81 -32.15 12.00
CA GLY A 29 6.51 -31.80 10.76
C GLY A 29 5.68 -31.06 9.70
N TRP A 30 4.38 -30.83 9.87
CA TRP A 30 3.53 -30.34 8.79
C TRP A 30 2.99 -28.91 8.96
N ASN A 31 3.51 -28.16 9.90
CA ASN A 31 3.30 -26.73 9.95
C ASN A 31 4.53 -25.96 9.43
N VAL A 32 5.10 -26.38 8.31
CA VAL A 32 5.97 -25.51 7.53
C VAL A 32 5.04 -24.52 6.83
N THR A 33 4.72 -23.44 7.49
CA THR A 33 4.26 -22.21 6.83
C THR A 33 5.41 -21.82 5.89
N VAL A 34 5.25 -22.15 4.60
CA VAL A 34 6.12 -21.63 3.56
C VAL A 34 5.87 -20.12 3.59
N ALA A 35 6.71 -19.39 4.33
CA ALA A 35 6.75 -17.94 4.24
C ALA A 35 7.11 -17.64 2.78
N ARG A 36 6.08 -17.30 1.98
CA ARG A 36 6.28 -16.83 0.62
C ARG A 36 7.16 -15.60 0.73
N ALA A 37 8.34 -15.65 0.14
CA ALA A 37 9.20 -14.48 0.07
C ALA A 37 8.43 -13.38 -0.63
N GLU A 38 8.19 -12.29 0.08
CA GLU A 38 7.47 -11.13 -0.42
C GLU A 38 8.23 -10.54 -1.61
N SER A 39 7.53 -10.25 -2.70
CA SER A 39 8.15 -9.63 -3.87
C SER A 39 8.62 -8.21 -3.53
N GLY A 40 9.64 -7.71 -4.26
CA GLY A 40 10.09 -6.32 -4.09
C GLY A 40 8.94 -5.31 -4.29
N ALA A 41 8.03 -5.59 -5.24
CA ALA A 41 6.86 -4.76 -5.50
C ALA A 41 5.87 -4.76 -4.31
N GLU A 42 5.53 -5.92 -3.75
CA GLU A 42 4.65 -6.01 -2.56
C GLU A 42 5.23 -5.23 -1.37
N ARG A 43 6.54 -5.33 -1.16
CA ARG A 43 7.24 -4.60 -0.09
C ARG A 43 7.22 -3.10 -0.33
N PHE A 44 7.45 -2.65 -1.57
CA PHE A 44 7.34 -1.25 -1.95
C PHE A 44 5.92 -0.73 -1.73
N ASP A 45 4.91 -1.48 -2.13
CA ASP A 45 3.50 -1.11 -1.96
C ASP A 45 3.11 -0.99 -0.48
N GLN A 46 3.63 -1.84 0.39
CA GLN A 46 3.45 -1.70 1.84
C GLN A 46 4.12 -0.43 2.38
N GLN A 47 5.32 -0.10 1.91
CA GLN A 47 6.01 1.14 2.28
C GLN A 47 5.25 2.40 1.79
N MET A 48 4.51 2.30 0.70
CA MET A 48 3.69 3.39 0.17
C MET A 48 2.41 3.66 0.98
N GLN A 49 1.89 2.70 1.76
CA GLN A 49 0.63 2.88 2.51
C GLN A 49 0.64 4.09 3.47
N PRO A 50 1.65 4.29 4.33
CA PRO A 50 1.70 5.48 5.19
C PRO A 50 1.85 6.79 4.40
N ILE A 51 2.48 6.75 3.21
CA ILE A 51 2.57 7.89 2.29
C ILE A 51 1.19 8.20 1.75
N LEU A 52 0.45 7.19 1.26
CA LEU A 52 -0.93 7.32 0.81
C LEU A 52 -1.81 7.95 1.89
N GLY A 53 -1.73 7.45 3.13
CA GLY A 53 -2.49 8.00 4.25
C GLY A 53 -2.21 9.49 4.51
N SER A 54 -0.95 9.92 4.41
CA SER A 54 -0.56 11.34 4.55
C SER A 54 -1.03 12.17 3.37
N TYR A 55 -0.93 11.65 2.15
CA TYR A 55 -1.38 12.27 0.93
C TYR A 55 -2.91 12.51 0.92
N LEU A 56 -3.69 11.51 1.30
CA LEU A 56 -5.16 11.61 1.36
C LEU A 56 -5.59 12.71 2.34
N ARG A 57 -4.96 12.81 3.52
CA ARG A 57 -5.23 13.90 4.48
C ARG A 57 -4.94 15.29 3.91
N ILE A 58 -3.90 15.41 3.07
CA ILE A 58 -3.62 16.68 2.38
C ILE A 58 -4.73 16.98 1.38
N GLY A 59 -5.13 16.02 0.56
CA GLY A 59 -6.22 16.17 -0.41
C GLY A 59 -7.53 16.59 0.25
N ASP A 60 -7.89 15.94 1.37
CA ASP A 60 -9.10 16.28 2.16
C ASP A 60 -9.05 17.71 2.70
N ALA A 61 -7.91 18.15 3.22
CA ALA A 61 -7.75 19.52 3.71
C ALA A 61 -7.90 20.54 2.57
N LEU A 62 -7.21 20.33 1.44
CA LEU A 62 -7.25 21.25 0.29
C LEU A 62 -8.63 21.29 -0.37
N SER A 63 -9.35 20.16 -0.45
CA SER A 63 -10.72 20.12 -0.95
C SER A 63 -11.71 20.88 -0.05
N SER A 64 -11.36 21.07 1.21
CA SER A 64 -12.12 21.83 2.22
C SER A 64 -11.59 23.26 2.42
N ASP A 65 -10.82 23.80 1.46
CA ASP A 65 -10.20 25.13 1.51
C ASP A 65 -9.34 25.37 2.78
N SER A 66 -8.72 24.30 3.32
CA SER A 66 -7.96 24.33 4.56
C SER A 66 -6.48 24.00 4.32
N LEU A 67 -5.60 24.62 5.11
CA LEU A 67 -4.18 24.29 5.21
C LEU A 67 -3.86 23.47 6.47
N THR A 68 -4.87 23.13 7.26
CA THR A 68 -4.68 22.38 8.52
C THR A 68 -4.04 21.02 8.25
N GLY A 69 -2.88 20.80 8.85
CA GLY A 69 -2.12 19.54 8.72
C GLY A 69 -1.40 19.36 7.38
N VAL A 70 -1.56 20.22 6.38
CA VAL A 70 -0.91 20.08 5.07
C VAL A 70 0.60 20.02 5.22
N ARG A 71 1.22 20.99 5.89
CA ARG A 71 2.67 21.03 6.14
C ARG A 71 3.15 19.75 6.84
N LYS A 72 2.53 19.38 7.96
CA LYS A 72 2.90 18.21 8.76
C LYS A 72 2.84 16.92 7.94
N ASN A 73 1.78 16.72 7.16
CA ASN A 73 1.65 15.53 6.32
C ASN A 73 2.65 15.54 5.16
N ALA A 74 2.94 16.69 4.57
CA ALA A 74 3.97 16.83 3.53
C ALA A 74 5.38 16.50 4.08
N GLU A 75 5.74 16.97 5.26
CA GLU A 75 7.01 16.62 5.95
C GLU A 75 7.08 15.13 6.27
N SER A 76 5.96 14.50 6.64
CA SER A 76 5.87 13.05 6.83
C SER A 76 6.18 12.32 5.51
N ILE A 77 5.59 12.76 4.39
CA ILE A 77 5.86 12.17 3.07
C ILE A 77 7.35 12.31 2.71
N VAL A 78 7.99 13.46 2.97
CA VAL A 78 9.43 13.65 2.71
C VAL A 78 10.26 12.57 3.42
N LYS A 79 9.99 12.33 4.70
CA LYS A 79 10.72 11.33 5.50
C LYS A 79 10.48 9.91 5.02
N LEU A 80 9.22 9.58 4.72
CA LEU A 80 8.83 8.24 4.27
C LEU A 80 9.35 7.95 2.86
N ALA A 81 9.30 8.92 1.95
CA ALA A 81 9.78 8.78 0.58
C ALA A 81 11.30 8.53 0.52
N ALA A 82 12.07 9.18 1.42
CA ALA A 82 13.51 8.94 1.52
C ALA A 82 13.88 7.52 1.99
N ALA A 83 12.94 6.80 2.63
CA ALA A 83 13.13 5.42 3.10
C ALA A 83 12.60 4.36 2.12
N LEU A 84 11.98 4.75 0.99
CA LEU A 84 11.46 3.80 0.02
C LEU A 84 12.57 3.06 -0.70
N ASP A 85 12.47 1.73 -0.74
CA ASP A 85 13.39 0.87 -1.50
C ASP A 85 12.82 0.51 -2.87
N SER A 86 13.03 1.39 -3.85
CA SER A 86 12.65 1.13 -5.24
C SER A 86 13.64 0.20 -5.98
N ALA A 87 14.83 -0.02 -5.45
CA ALA A 87 15.83 -0.88 -6.07
C ALA A 87 15.46 -2.37 -5.96
N SER A 88 14.66 -2.75 -4.97
CA SER A 88 14.17 -4.12 -4.80
C SER A 88 13.06 -4.51 -5.78
N VAL A 89 12.45 -3.53 -6.47
CA VAL A 89 11.39 -3.79 -7.45
C VAL A 89 12.01 -4.25 -8.77
N SER A 90 11.58 -5.42 -9.25
CA SER A 90 12.04 -6.04 -10.50
C SER A 90 10.87 -6.25 -11.47
N GLY A 91 11.18 -6.58 -12.72
CA GLY A 91 10.17 -6.88 -13.75
C GLY A 91 9.79 -5.65 -14.59
N GLU A 92 8.69 -5.78 -15.34
CA GLU A 92 8.26 -4.83 -16.36
C GLU A 92 8.08 -3.39 -15.84
N HIS A 93 7.59 -3.24 -14.61
CA HIS A 93 7.31 -1.93 -14.02
C HIS A 93 8.48 -1.33 -13.23
N ALA A 94 9.61 -2.00 -13.10
CA ALA A 94 10.76 -1.54 -12.28
C ALA A 94 11.21 -0.11 -12.65
N ALA A 95 11.23 0.22 -13.95
CA ALA A 95 11.62 1.54 -14.45
C ALA A 95 10.70 2.66 -13.93
N HIS A 96 9.40 2.38 -13.76
CA HIS A 96 8.43 3.35 -13.23
C HIS A 96 8.62 3.58 -11.74
N TYR A 97 8.87 2.51 -10.96
CA TYR A 97 9.10 2.61 -9.52
C TYR A 97 10.38 3.36 -9.16
N LYS A 98 11.42 3.28 -10.01
CA LYS A 98 12.74 3.85 -9.75
C LYS A 98 12.71 5.34 -9.37
N ASN A 99 11.86 6.11 -10.01
CA ASN A 99 11.81 7.57 -9.83
C ASN A 99 10.73 8.02 -8.81
N VAL A 100 9.86 7.11 -8.34
CA VAL A 100 8.78 7.45 -7.41
C VAL A 100 9.30 8.08 -6.13
N PRO A 101 10.31 7.52 -5.43
CA PRO A 101 10.81 8.11 -4.18
C PRO A 101 11.29 9.54 -4.33
N ALA A 102 12.15 9.80 -5.30
CA ALA A 102 12.73 11.12 -5.54
C ALA A 102 11.66 12.15 -5.94
N ASN A 103 10.69 11.76 -6.78
CA ASN A 103 9.60 12.63 -7.20
C ASN A 103 8.66 12.97 -6.03
N LEU A 104 8.32 11.98 -5.19
CA LEU A 104 7.52 12.19 -3.98
C LEU A 104 8.24 13.12 -3.00
N GLU A 105 9.50 12.84 -2.71
CA GLU A 105 10.29 13.65 -1.79
C GLU A 105 10.38 15.11 -2.25
N LYS A 106 10.74 15.33 -3.52
CA LYS A 106 10.87 16.68 -4.10
C LYS A 106 9.54 17.44 -4.04
N ALA A 107 8.44 16.82 -4.48
CA ALA A 107 7.13 17.45 -4.50
C ALA A 107 6.61 17.74 -3.08
N ALA A 108 6.75 16.79 -2.15
CA ALA A 108 6.34 16.97 -0.76
C ALA A 108 7.17 18.04 -0.05
N ARG A 109 8.47 18.12 -0.33
CA ARG A 109 9.34 19.19 0.21
C ARG A 109 8.92 20.57 -0.28
N THR A 110 8.48 20.69 -1.52
CA THR A 110 7.93 21.93 -2.06
C THR A 110 6.60 22.29 -1.38
N LEU A 111 5.72 21.29 -1.22
CA LEU A 111 4.42 21.48 -0.58
C LEU A 111 4.55 21.86 0.90
N SER A 112 5.51 21.30 1.64
CA SER A 112 5.73 21.63 3.06
C SER A 112 6.12 23.08 3.29
N LYS A 113 6.62 23.76 2.27
CA LYS A 113 7.04 25.18 2.29
C LYS A 113 6.00 26.11 1.64
N ALA A 114 4.90 25.56 1.12
CA ALA A 114 3.90 26.36 0.43
C ALA A 114 3.17 27.29 1.42
N GLU A 115 3.07 28.55 1.03
CA GLU A 115 2.34 29.60 1.77
C GLU A 115 1.03 29.93 1.03
N GLY A 116 -0.09 29.71 1.69
CA GLY A 116 -1.41 29.95 1.13
C GLY A 116 -1.94 28.78 0.27
N LEU A 117 -3.26 28.76 0.10
CA LEU A 117 -3.98 27.69 -0.60
C LEU A 117 -3.56 27.53 -2.05
N GLU A 118 -3.33 28.60 -2.77
CA GLU A 118 -2.97 28.55 -4.19
C GLU A 118 -1.63 27.82 -4.39
N LYS A 119 -0.57 28.23 -3.67
CA LYS A 119 0.74 27.58 -3.75
C LYS A 119 0.71 26.15 -3.26
N ALA A 120 -0.09 25.86 -2.24
CA ALA A 120 -0.28 24.50 -1.73
C ALA A 120 -0.95 23.61 -2.79
N ARG A 121 -2.00 24.08 -3.47
CA ARG A 121 -2.68 23.35 -4.54
C ARG A 121 -1.79 23.08 -5.73
N GLU A 122 -1.01 24.07 -6.18
CA GLU A 122 -0.04 23.87 -7.26
C GLU A 122 1.07 22.89 -6.89
N SER A 123 1.53 22.90 -5.64
CA SER A 123 2.51 21.93 -5.15
C SER A 123 1.89 20.54 -4.99
N PHE A 124 0.64 20.45 -4.56
CA PHE A 124 -0.09 19.20 -4.45
C PHE A 124 -0.33 18.55 -5.82
N LYS A 125 -0.55 19.34 -6.86
CA LYS A 125 -0.64 18.85 -8.25
C LYS A 125 0.62 18.06 -8.65
N LYS A 126 1.79 18.57 -8.29
CA LYS A 126 3.08 17.89 -8.54
C LYS A 126 3.24 16.61 -7.70
N LEU A 127 2.76 16.64 -6.46
CA LEU A 127 2.77 15.45 -5.58
C LEU A 127 1.80 14.37 -6.07
N SER A 128 0.68 14.78 -6.67
CA SER A 128 -0.34 13.87 -7.18
C SER A 128 0.13 13.04 -8.38
N GLN A 129 1.08 13.53 -9.18
CA GLN A 129 1.57 12.81 -10.34
C GLN A 129 2.20 11.45 -10.00
N PRO A 130 3.23 11.36 -9.14
CA PRO A 130 3.79 10.06 -8.75
C PRO A 130 2.80 9.21 -7.95
N MET A 131 1.87 9.81 -7.20
CA MET A 131 0.83 9.07 -6.48
C MET A 131 -0.16 8.41 -7.43
N ALA A 132 -0.69 9.14 -8.40
CA ALA A 132 -1.63 8.60 -9.39
C ALA A 132 -0.96 7.51 -10.24
N MET A 133 0.31 7.70 -10.63
CA MET A 133 1.09 6.70 -11.34
C MET A 133 1.21 5.41 -10.52
N TRP A 134 1.62 5.50 -9.25
CA TRP A 134 1.72 4.33 -8.37
C TRP A 134 0.37 3.63 -8.20
N VAL A 135 -0.71 4.37 -7.92
CA VAL A 135 -2.06 3.80 -7.75
C VAL A 135 -2.51 3.08 -9.02
N SER A 136 -2.21 3.61 -10.20
CA SER A 136 -2.57 2.98 -11.48
C SER A 136 -1.86 1.64 -11.71
N MET A 137 -0.64 1.46 -11.15
CA MET A 137 0.14 0.22 -11.26
C MET A 137 -0.22 -0.78 -10.16
N SER A 138 -0.24 -0.33 -8.91
CA SER A 138 -0.41 -1.19 -7.72
C SER A 138 -1.85 -1.48 -7.37
N LYS A 139 -2.79 -0.66 -7.86
CA LYS A 139 -4.25 -0.77 -7.62
C LYS A 139 -4.60 -1.04 -6.14
N PRO A 140 -4.11 -0.18 -5.22
CA PRO A 140 -4.46 -0.32 -3.81
C PRO A 140 -5.98 -0.18 -3.64
N LYS A 141 -6.53 -0.91 -2.66
CA LYS A 141 -7.97 -0.92 -2.39
C LYS A 141 -8.46 0.43 -1.86
N ASP A 142 -9.74 0.68 -2.01
CA ASP A 142 -10.48 1.80 -1.42
C ASP A 142 -10.02 3.19 -1.87
N VAL A 143 -9.40 3.31 -3.05
CA VAL A 143 -9.00 4.59 -3.63
C VAL A 143 -9.30 4.67 -5.13
N ASP A 144 -9.59 5.88 -5.58
CA ASP A 144 -9.82 6.24 -6.97
C ASP A 144 -8.75 7.20 -7.47
N VAL A 145 -8.41 7.08 -8.76
CA VAL A 145 -7.71 8.12 -9.51
C VAL A 145 -8.77 8.97 -10.22
N VAL A 146 -8.76 10.25 -9.95
CA VAL A 146 -9.71 11.21 -10.52
C VAL A 146 -8.95 12.23 -11.38
N TYR A 147 -9.52 12.61 -12.52
CA TYR A 147 -8.98 13.62 -13.42
C TYR A 147 -9.93 14.82 -13.52
N CYS A 148 -9.40 16.03 -13.42
CA CYS A 148 -10.14 17.25 -13.67
C CYS A 148 -9.58 17.97 -14.90
N SER A 149 -10.40 18.13 -15.93
CA SER A 149 -10.05 18.82 -17.19
C SER A 149 -9.71 20.29 -16.98
N MET A 150 -10.38 20.95 -16.04
CA MET A 150 -10.12 22.37 -15.71
C MET A 150 -8.74 22.57 -15.08
N SER A 151 -8.32 21.66 -14.20
CA SER A 151 -6.98 21.68 -13.59
C SER A 151 -5.93 21.04 -14.48
N LYS A 152 -6.34 20.27 -15.50
CA LYS A 152 -5.47 19.39 -16.33
C LYS A 152 -4.57 18.52 -15.45
N ALA A 153 -5.14 17.93 -14.41
CA ALA A 153 -4.41 17.17 -13.41
C ALA A 153 -5.25 16.08 -12.78
N SER A 154 -4.59 14.99 -12.39
CA SER A 154 -5.20 13.89 -11.63
C SER A 154 -4.81 13.99 -10.17
N TRP A 155 -5.64 13.38 -9.31
CA TRP A 155 -5.33 13.13 -7.91
C TRP A 155 -5.86 11.75 -7.50
N VAL A 156 -5.45 11.30 -6.32
CA VAL A 156 -5.96 10.10 -5.69
C VAL A 156 -6.85 10.53 -4.52
N GLN A 157 -7.99 9.91 -4.39
CA GLN A 157 -8.91 10.09 -3.25
C GLN A 157 -9.45 8.75 -2.78
N LYS A 158 -10.08 8.71 -1.61
CA LYS A 158 -10.86 7.53 -1.18
C LYS A 158 -12.06 7.34 -2.09
N HIS A 159 -12.51 6.09 -2.22
CA HIS A 159 -13.78 5.80 -2.89
C HIS A 159 -14.90 6.69 -2.38
N GLY A 160 -15.74 7.15 -3.30
CA GLY A 160 -16.89 7.96 -2.97
C GLY A 160 -17.06 9.19 -3.86
N LYS A 161 -17.75 10.20 -3.33
CA LYS A 161 -18.00 11.42 -4.09
C LYS A 161 -16.68 12.15 -4.40
N VAL A 162 -16.60 12.67 -5.61
CA VAL A 162 -15.46 13.47 -6.05
C VAL A 162 -15.30 14.69 -5.13
N ARG A 163 -14.08 14.92 -4.66
CA ARG A 163 -13.70 16.07 -3.83
C ARG A 163 -12.42 16.68 -4.38
N ASN A 164 -12.59 17.70 -5.20
CA ASN A 164 -11.49 18.32 -5.95
C ASN A 164 -10.56 19.15 -5.04
N PRO A 165 -9.31 18.73 -4.81
CA PRO A 165 -8.36 19.45 -3.97
C PRO A 165 -7.78 20.71 -4.62
N TYR A 166 -7.92 20.83 -5.94
CA TYR A 166 -7.34 21.95 -6.70
C TYR A 166 -8.23 23.20 -6.71
N HIS A 167 -9.54 23.01 -6.56
CA HIS A 167 -10.51 24.10 -6.61
C HIS A 167 -11.28 24.30 -5.29
N GLY A 168 -11.33 23.26 -4.43
CA GLY A 168 -12.08 23.32 -3.18
C GLY A 168 -13.57 23.62 -3.41
N ALA A 169 -14.19 24.39 -2.52
CA ALA A 169 -15.61 24.68 -2.57
C ALA A 169 -16.09 25.31 -3.89
N LYS A 170 -15.21 25.97 -4.64
CA LYS A 170 -15.57 26.60 -5.93
C LYS A 170 -15.99 25.59 -6.99
N MET A 171 -15.38 24.40 -7.01
CA MET A 171 -15.65 23.35 -7.99
C MET A 171 -15.38 21.97 -7.37
N LEU A 172 -16.00 21.73 -6.21
CA LEU A 172 -15.69 20.57 -5.37
C LEU A 172 -15.88 19.22 -6.08
N GLU A 173 -16.92 19.10 -6.89
CA GLU A 173 -17.27 17.87 -7.59
C GLU A 173 -16.74 17.80 -9.04
N CYS A 174 -15.88 18.77 -9.44
CA CYS A 174 -15.28 18.76 -10.77
C CYS A 174 -14.19 17.68 -10.87
N GLY A 175 -14.46 16.63 -11.62
CA GLY A 175 -13.54 15.52 -11.90
C GLY A 175 -14.28 14.26 -12.30
N GLU A 176 -13.57 13.38 -12.98
CA GLU A 176 -14.05 12.06 -13.42
C GLU A 176 -13.13 10.99 -12.88
N ILE A 177 -13.70 9.89 -12.37
CA ILE A 177 -12.93 8.72 -11.93
C ILE A 177 -12.38 8.05 -13.19
N VAL A 178 -11.06 7.98 -13.31
CA VAL A 178 -10.36 7.43 -14.48
C VAL A 178 -9.56 6.17 -14.15
N GLY A 179 -9.48 5.78 -12.89
CA GLY A 179 -8.78 4.58 -12.43
C GLY A 179 -8.90 4.39 -10.93
N GLY A 180 -8.40 3.27 -10.45
CA GLY A 180 -8.51 2.81 -9.07
C GLY A 180 -9.04 1.39 -9.02
N ASP A 181 -9.50 0.94 -7.85
CA ASP A 181 -10.10 -0.38 -7.63
C ASP A 181 -11.63 -0.37 -7.90
N SER A 182 -12.11 0.55 -8.72
CA SER A 182 -13.54 0.66 -8.98
C SER A 182 -14.07 -0.59 -9.67
N HIS A 183 -14.75 -1.45 -8.94
CA HIS A 183 -15.77 -2.32 -9.50
C HIS A 183 -16.92 -1.43 -9.99
N GLN A 184 -16.83 -0.95 -11.22
CA GLN A 184 -18.00 -0.39 -11.89
C GLN A 184 -18.96 -1.56 -12.13
N GLY A 185 -19.88 -1.75 -11.21
CA GLY A 185 -21.13 -2.41 -11.51
C GLY A 185 -21.87 -1.51 -12.49
N HIS A 186 -21.76 -1.81 -13.79
CA HIS A 186 -22.71 -1.33 -14.76
C HIS A 186 -24.03 -2.06 -14.49
N GLU A 187 -24.89 -1.45 -13.68
CA GLU A 187 -26.31 -1.76 -13.72
C GLU A 187 -26.85 -1.11 -14.99
N HIS A 188 -27.20 -1.97 -15.96
CA HIS A 188 -28.06 -1.66 -17.10
C HIS A 188 -29.52 -1.86 -16.72
#